data_8e053fa4a9c527cd328d45cb99ca0d5d
#
_entry.id   8e053fa4a9c527cd328d45cb99ca0d5d
#
_cell.length_a   1.000
_cell.length_b   1.000
_cell.length_c   1.000
_cell.angle_alpha   90.00
_cell.angle_beta   90.00
_cell.angle_gamma   90.00
#
_symmetry.space_group_name_H-M   'P 1'
#
loop_
_entity.id
_entity.type
_entity.pdbx_description
1 polymer ?
#
loop_
_entity_poly.entity_id
_entity_poly.type
_entity_poly.pdbx_seq_one_letter_code
_entity_poly.pdbx_strand_id
1 'polypeptide(L)'
;MTSRANRAITKPAHLKALASPIRQELIDLLVRAGPASAAELGRLIQRPADGLYYHLRELRRVGLVASAGVRERAGRREELFRAVHSNPSLRHDPSPGGNSRAVTAIVSSMLRLGIRDFKKGAASADVRTQGPSRELWALRVTGWLSPAQLAEANRRINALHHLPGQRSPKGKLNGLTILITPLGHRGRKKQRRARSPRRENVE
;
A
#
# COMPACT_ATOMS: atom_id res chain seq x y z
N MET A 1 -7.70 -26.36 -5.64
CA MET A 1 -7.73 -24.95 -5.16
C MET A 1 -6.56 -24.23 -5.81
N THR A 2 -6.80 -23.53 -6.91
CA THR A 2 -5.78 -22.84 -7.71
C THR A 2 -5.23 -21.66 -6.92
N SER A 3 -3.94 -21.71 -6.60
CA SER A 3 -3.17 -20.61 -6.01
C SER A 3 -3.37 -19.34 -6.85
N ARG A 4 -4.11 -18.36 -6.31
CA ARG A 4 -4.21 -17.02 -6.90
C ARG A 4 -2.84 -16.36 -6.73
N ALA A 5 -2.02 -16.47 -7.78
CA ALA A 5 -0.67 -15.98 -7.83
C ALA A 5 -0.62 -14.52 -7.36
N ASN A 6 0.28 -14.26 -6.40
CA ASN A 6 0.70 -12.92 -6.00
C ASN A 6 1.36 -12.25 -7.22
N ARG A 7 0.57 -11.50 -8.00
CA ARG A 7 1.06 -10.87 -9.22
C ARG A 7 1.55 -9.46 -8.89
N ALA A 8 2.86 -9.25 -9.04
CA ALA A 8 3.47 -7.93 -8.87
C ALA A 8 2.82 -6.88 -9.81
N ILE A 9 2.46 -5.74 -9.25
CA ILE A 9 1.91 -4.61 -10.01
C ILE A 9 3.07 -3.86 -10.66
N THR A 10 3.17 -3.99 -11.98
CA THR A 10 4.20 -3.35 -12.81
C THR A 10 3.62 -2.48 -13.92
N LYS A 11 2.37 -2.74 -14.34
CA LYS A 11 1.75 -2.02 -15.46
C LYS A 11 1.59 -0.53 -15.14
N PRO A 12 2.06 0.40 -16.02
CA PRO A 12 1.94 1.85 -15.78
C PRO A 12 0.52 2.32 -15.46
N ALA A 13 -0.50 1.74 -16.13
CA ALA A 13 -1.90 2.07 -15.86
C ALA A 13 -2.33 1.69 -14.43
N HIS A 14 -1.88 0.54 -13.91
CA HIS A 14 -2.14 0.14 -12.53
C HIS A 14 -1.46 1.09 -11.54
N LEU A 15 -0.18 1.43 -11.78
CA LEU A 15 0.58 2.34 -10.93
C LEU A 15 -0.08 3.72 -10.88
N LYS A 16 -0.49 4.26 -12.05
CA LYS A 16 -1.23 5.54 -12.13
C LYS A 16 -2.57 5.47 -11.38
N ALA A 17 -3.30 4.37 -11.49
CA ALA A 17 -4.55 4.19 -10.77
C ALA A 17 -4.33 4.19 -9.25
N LEU A 18 -3.30 3.49 -8.76
CA LEU A 18 -2.99 3.37 -7.34
C LEU A 18 -2.33 4.63 -6.73
N ALA A 19 -1.95 5.63 -7.51
CA ALA A 19 -1.51 6.91 -6.97
C ALA A 19 -2.63 7.74 -6.31
N SER A 20 -3.89 7.26 -6.37
CA SER A 20 -5.03 7.88 -5.70
C SER A 20 -5.32 7.23 -4.35
N PRO A 21 -5.39 7.99 -3.23
CA PRO A 21 -5.68 7.45 -1.90
C PRO A 21 -6.99 6.65 -1.86
N ILE A 22 -8.06 7.18 -2.45
CA ILE A 22 -9.37 6.52 -2.46
C ILE A 22 -9.31 5.18 -3.20
N ARG A 23 -8.59 5.11 -4.32
CA ARG A 23 -8.47 3.87 -5.09
C ARG A 23 -7.62 2.83 -4.37
N GLN A 24 -6.57 3.22 -3.65
CA GLN A 24 -5.85 2.30 -2.76
C GLN A 24 -6.78 1.74 -1.68
N GLU A 25 -7.48 2.62 -0.95
CA GLU A 25 -8.40 2.25 0.11
C GLU A 25 -9.49 1.28 -0.38
N LEU A 26 -10.05 1.51 -1.56
CA LEU A 26 -11.04 0.60 -2.16
C LEU A 26 -10.45 -0.79 -2.48
N ILE A 27 -9.23 -0.86 -3.02
CA ILE A 27 -8.55 -2.14 -3.28
C ILE A 27 -8.28 -2.87 -1.98
N ASP A 28 -7.76 -2.20 -0.94
CA ASP A 28 -7.45 -2.79 0.35
C ASP A 28 -8.71 -3.38 0.99
N LEU A 29 -9.82 -2.66 0.94
CA LEU A 29 -11.11 -3.14 1.45
C LEU A 29 -11.63 -4.35 0.66
N LEU A 30 -11.61 -4.29 -0.67
CA LEU A 30 -12.08 -5.40 -1.52
C LEU A 30 -11.24 -6.66 -1.34
N VAL A 31 -9.95 -6.52 -1.07
CA VAL A 31 -9.06 -7.65 -0.74
C VAL A 31 -9.46 -8.30 0.58
N ARG A 32 -9.86 -7.52 1.58
CA ARG A 32 -10.15 -8.01 2.95
C ARG A 32 -11.62 -8.33 3.21
N ALA A 33 -12.52 -7.53 2.67
CA ALA A 33 -13.97 -7.74 2.84
C ALA A 33 -14.54 -8.75 1.84
N GLY A 34 -13.80 -9.07 0.77
CA GLY A 34 -14.34 -9.83 -0.36
C GLY A 34 -15.24 -8.97 -1.25
N PRO A 35 -16.12 -9.59 -2.06
CA PRO A 35 -17.04 -8.87 -2.93
C PRO A 35 -17.96 -7.95 -2.12
N ALA A 36 -18.03 -6.67 -2.53
CA ALA A 36 -18.82 -5.65 -1.85
C ALA A 36 -19.46 -4.66 -2.84
N SER A 37 -20.62 -4.09 -2.48
CA SER A 37 -21.25 -3.00 -3.25
C SER A 37 -20.61 -1.65 -2.92
N ALA A 38 -20.82 -0.65 -3.79
CA ALA A 38 -20.37 0.71 -3.52
C ALA A 38 -20.94 1.27 -2.22
N ALA A 39 -22.18 0.91 -1.88
CA ALA A 39 -22.84 1.30 -0.62
C ALA A 39 -22.14 0.68 0.61
N GLU A 40 -21.74 -0.58 0.52
CA GLU A 40 -21.01 -1.25 1.60
C GLU A 40 -19.61 -0.67 1.79
N LEU A 41 -18.89 -0.42 0.69
CA LEU A 41 -17.59 0.25 0.72
C LEU A 41 -17.72 1.66 1.29
N GLY A 42 -18.73 2.42 0.85
CA GLY A 42 -18.98 3.78 1.35
C GLY A 42 -19.19 3.84 2.85
N ARG A 43 -19.95 2.86 3.41
CA ARG A 43 -20.12 2.75 4.87
C ARG A 43 -18.79 2.50 5.60
N LEU A 44 -17.92 1.61 5.06
CA LEU A 44 -16.64 1.29 5.67
C LEU A 44 -15.68 2.49 5.71
N ILE A 45 -15.68 3.32 4.66
CA ILE A 45 -14.78 4.49 4.58
C ILE A 45 -15.47 5.80 4.93
N GLN A 46 -16.73 5.74 5.36
CA GLN A 46 -17.54 6.92 5.71
C GLN A 46 -17.64 7.95 4.58
N ARG A 47 -17.97 7.47 3.37
CA ARG A 47 -18.17 8.28 2.17
C ARG A 47 -19.47 7.93 1.45
N PRO A 48 -20.10 8.90 0.77
CA PRO A 48 -21.24 8.62 -0.10
C PRO A 48 -20.86 7.62 -1.20
N ALA A 49 -21.77 6.67 -1.48
CA ALA A 49 -21.55 5.63 -2.49
C ALA A 49 -21.38 6.21 -3.89
N ASP A 50 -22.10 7.28 -4.22
CA ASP A 50 -22.08 7.91 -5.55
C ASP A 50 -20.68 8.40 -5.94
N GLY A 51 -19.94 8.97 -5.00
CA GLY A 51 -18.57 9.38 -5.21
C GLY A 51 -17.59 8.23 -5.48
N LEU A 52 -17.97 6.98 -5.11
CA LEU A 52 -17.09 5.82 -5.28
C LEU A 52 -17.24 5.16 -6.66
N TYR A 53 -18.38 5.32 -7.36
CA TYR A 53 -18.59 4.69 -8.66
C TYR A 53 -17.56 5.12 -9.71
N TYR A 54 -17.16 6.38 -9.72
CA TYR A 54 -16.10 6.85 -10.59
C TYR A 54 -14.78 6.08 -10.32
N HIS A 55 -14.39 5.96 -9.06
CA HIS A 55 -13.15 5.27 -8.68
C HIS A 55 -13.20 3.78 -8.96
N LEU A 56 -14.33 3.12 -8.72
CA LEU A 56 -14.55 1.71 -9.02
C LEU A 56 -14.51 1.44 -10.55
N ARG A 57 -15.12 2.32 -11.35
CA ARG A 57 -15.03 2.24 -12.83
C ARG A 57 -13.60 2.39 -13.33
N GLU A 58 -12.84 3.34 -12.78
CA GLU A 58 -11.43 3.51 -13.16
C GLU A 58 -10.59 2.29 -12.77
N LEU A 59 -10.80 1.72 -11.58
CA LEU A 59 -10.12 0.49 -11.17
C LEU A 59 -10.51 -0.71 -12.05
N ARG A 60 -11.78 -0.79 -12.47
CA ARG A 60 -12.26 -1.83 -13.39
C ARG A 60 -11.67 -1.65 -14.79
N ARG A 61 -11.61 -0.43 -15.31
CA ARG A 61 -11.03 -0.11 -16.62
C ARG A 61 -9.58 -0.57 -16.74
N VAL A 62 -8.81 -0.44 -15.66
CA VAL A 62 -7.40 -0.91 -15.65
C VAL A 62 -7.26 -2.37 -15.22
N GLY A 63 -8.34 -3.08 -14.87
CA GLY A 63 -8.30 -4.50 -14.52
C GLY A 63 -7.84 -4.80 -13.09
N LEU A 64 -7.87 -3.84 -12.17
CA LEU A 64 -7.59 -4.05 -10.74
C LEU A 64 -8.83 -4.49 -9.97
N VAL A 65 -10.02 -4.16 -10.46
CA VAL A 65 -11.32 -4.56 -9.92
C VAL A 65 -12.13 -5.22 -11.03
N ALA A 66 -12.95 -6.20 -10.67
CA ALA A 66 -13.91 -6.84 -11.57
C ALA A 66 -15.30 -6.86 -10.91
N SER A 67 -16.34 -6.99 -11.75
CA SER A 67 -17.69 -7.30 -11.26
C SER A 67 -17.69 -8.69 -10.61
N ALA A 68 -18.43 -8.83 -9.53
CA ALA A 68 -18.67 -10.08 -8.84
C ALA A 68 -20.15 -10.49 -8.88
N GLY A 69 -20.90 -9.92 -9.82
CA GLY A 69 -22.32 -10.14 -9.99
C GLY A 69 -23.18 -9.02 -9.42
N VAL A 70 -24.46 -9.29 -9.32
CA VAL A 70 -25.49 -8.38 -8.78
C VAL A 70 -26.17 -9.07 -7.63
N ARG A 71 -26.46 -8.32 -6.58
CA ARG A 71 -27.26 -8.77 -5.44
C ARG A 71 -28.47 -7.89 -5.29
N GLU A 72 -29.61 -8.50 -4.99
CA GLU A 72 -30.78 -7.76 -4.57
C GLU A 72 -30.77 -7.58 -3.05
N ARG A 73 -30.99 -6.35 -2.58
CA ARG A 73 -31.07 -6.00 -1.16
C ARG A 73 -32.09 -4.90 -0.95
N ALA A 74 -33.08 -5.17 -0.11
CA ALA A 74 -34.18 -4.23 0.18
C ALA A 74 -34.82 -3.66 -1.10
N GLY A 75 -35.11 -4.52 -2.09
CA GLY A 75 -35.75 -4.14 -3.36
C GLY A 75 -34.84 -3.35 -4.33
N ARG A 76 -33.55 -3.23 -4.03
CA ARG A 76 -32.59 -2.54 -4.90
C ARG A 76 -31.52 -3.52 -5.41
N ARG A 77 -31.23 -3.40 -6.71
CA ARG A 77 -30.13 -4.15 -7.34
C ARG A 77 -28.80 -3.45 -7.10
N GLU A 78 -27.88 -4.11 -6.44
CA GLU A 78 -26.53 -3.61 -6.16
C GLU A 78 -25.50 -4.42 -6.94
N GLU A 79 -24.68 -3.74 -7.76
CA GLU A 79 -23.49 -4.36 -8.36
C GLU A 79 -22.45 -4.62 -7.28
N LEU A 80 -21.89 -5.84 -7.28
CA LEU A 80 -20.80 -6.24 -6.41
C LEU A 80 -19.47 -6.15 -7.15
N PHE A 81 -18.48 -5.59 -6.49
CA PHE A 81 -17.12 -5.46 -6.99
C PHE A 81 -16.19 -6.37 -6.19
N ARG A 82 -15.15 -6.91 -6.83
CA ARG A 82 -14.09 -7.67 -6.18
C ARG A 82 -12.72 -7.23 -6.67
N ALA A 83 -11.72 -7.30 -5.82
CA ALA A 83 -10.33 -7.16 -6.24
C ALA A 83 -9.93 -8.33 -7.16
N VAL A 84 -9.17 -8.04 -8.22
CA VAL A 84 -8.65 -9.07 -9.14
C VAL A 84 -7.47 -9.82 -8.50
N HIS A 85 -6.67 -9.15 -7.70
CA HIS A 85 -5.53 -9.71 -6.99
C HIS A 85 -5.78 -9.74 -5.49
N SER A 86 -5.53 -10.88 -4.85
CA SER A 86 -5.74 -11.06 -3.41
C SER A 86 -4.63 -10.44 -2.55
N ASN A 87 -3.47 -10.19 -3.13
CA ASN A 87 -2.31 -9.61 -2.46
C ASN A 87 -1.45 -8.82 -3.46
N PRO A 88 -1.89 -7.62 -3.86
CA PRO A 88 -1.14 -6.82 -4.82
C PRO A 88 0.16 -6.32 -4.18
N SER A 89 1.31 -6.69 -4.72
CA SER A 89 2.62 -6.17 -4.33
C SER A 89 3.15 -5.20 -5.38
N LEU A 90 3.76 -4.10 -4.93
CA LEU A 90 4.45 -3.17 -5.82
C LEU A 90 5.86 -3.68 -6.11
N ARG A 91 6.23 -3.74 -7.38
CA ARG A 91 7.62 -3.98 -7.77
C ARG A 91 8.27 -2.68 -8.21
N HIS A 92 9.30 -2.28 -7.49
CA HIS A 92 10.11 -1.10 -7.82
C HIS A 92 11.15 -1.46 -8.88
N ASP A 93 11.24 -0.63 -9.92
CA ASP A 93 12.28 -0.65 -10.94
C ASP A 93 13.03 0.68 -10.91
N PRO A 94 14.28 0.72 -10.38
CA PRO A 94 15.07 1.92 -10.26
C PRO A 94 15.82 2.30 -11.55
N SER A 95 15.70 1.53 -12.64
CA SER A 95 16.40 1.79 -13.90
C SER A 95 15.99 3.15 -14.52
N PRO A 96 16.83 3.75 -15.37
CA PRO A 96 16.43 4.89 -16.18
C PRO A 96 15.20 4.55 -17.02
N GLY A 97 14.13 5.35 -16.91
CA GLY A 97 12.83 5.05 -17.52
C GLY A 97 11.95 4.06 -16.75
N GLY A 98 12.42 3.52 -15.61
CA GLY A 98 11.66 2.65 -14.72
C GLY A 98 10.50 3.35 -14.01
N ASN A 99 9.97 2.74 -12.98
CA ASN A 99 8.72 3.16 -12.36
C ASN A 99 8.88 3.97 -11.05
N SER A 100 10.08 4.44 -10.72
CA SER A 100 10.39 5.10 -9.43
C SER A 100 9.45 6.25 -9.10
N ARG A 101 9.12 7.12 -10.07
CA ARG A 101 8.19 8.25 -9.87
C ARG A 101 6.79 7.75 -9.51
N ALA A 102 6.30 6.73 -10.20
CA ALA A 102 4.96 6.17 -9.97
C ALA A 102 4.89 5.48 -8.61
N VAL A 103 5.90 4.69 -8.24
CA VAL A 103 5.99 4.05 -6.92
C VAL A 103 6.06 5.08 -5.81
N THR A 104 6.85 6.16 -5.96
CA THR A 104 6.89 7.27 -4.99
C THR A 104 5.54 7.94 -4.82
N ALA A 105 4.78 8.15 -5.91
CA ALA A 105 3.44 8.71 -5.84
C ALA A 105 2.47 7.79 -5.08
N ILE A 106 2.57 6.47 -5.26
CA ILE A 106 1.78 5.46 -4.52
C ILE A 106 2.13 5.49 -3.04
N VAL A 107 3.43 5.47 -2.68
CA VAL A 107 3.89 5.54 -1.29
C VAL A 107 3.42 6.84 -0.63
N SER A 108 3.52 7.98 -1.32
CA SER A 108 3.01 9.27 -0.83
C SER A 108 1.50 9.23 -0.58
N SER A 109 0.75 8.54 -1.44
CA SER A 109 -0.70 8.34 -1.29
C SER A 109 -1.02 7.46 -0.08
N MET A 110 -0.30 6.36 0.10
CA MET A 110 -0.41 5.45 1.24
C MET A 110 -0.13 6.17 2.56
N LEU A 111 0.90 7.01 2.62
CA LEU A 111 1.22 7.78 3.83
C LEU A 111 0.15 8.83 4.15
N ARG A 112 -0.45 9.47 3.12
CA ARG A 112 -1.59 10.39 3.34
C ARG A 112 -2.80 9.67 3.92
N LEU A 113 -3.09 8.43 3.47
CA LEU A 113 -4.12 7.59 4.08
C LEU A 113 -3.79 7.31 5.55
N GLY A 114 -2.60 6.84 5.84
CA GLY A 114 -2.16 6.55 7.21
C GLY A 114 -2.26 7.77 8.14
N ILE A 115 -1.85 8.95 7.68
CA ILE A 115 -1.97 10.21 8.45
C ILE A 115 -3.44 10.55 8.70
N ARG A 116 -4.29 10.44 7.68
CA ARG A 116 -5.74 10.70 7.82
C ARG A 116 -6.36 9.77 8.86
N ASP A 117 -6.07 8.48 8.75
CA ASP A 117 -6.66 7.45 9.60
C ASP A 117 -6.14 7.57 11.03
N PHE A 118 -4.84 7.86 11.21
CA PHE A 118 -4.26 8.15 12.51
C PHE A 118 -4.92 9.36 13.19
N LYS A 119 -5.14 10.46 12.45
CA LYS A 119 -5.83 11.65 13.00
C LYS A 119 -7.25 11.33 13.46
N LYS A 120 -8.00 10.52 12.69
CA LYS A 120 -9.34 10.07 13.09
C LYS A 120 -9.29 9.20 14.35
N GLY A 121 -8.38 8.24 14.41
CA GLY A 121 -8.20 7.38 15.56
C GLY A 121 -7.79 8.16 16.81
N ALA A 122 -6.87 9.11 16.69
CA ALA A 122 -6.42 9.95 17.81
C ALA A 122 -7.51 10.89 18.36
N ALA A 123 -8.49 11.25 17.54
CA ALA A 123 -9.61 12.09 17.97
C ALA A 123 -10.79 11.27 18.56
N SER A 124 -10.72 9.93 18.54
CA SER A 124 -11.80 9.07 19.02
C SER A 124 -11.54 8.61 20.45
N ALA A 125 -12.51 8.82 21.34
CA ALA A 125 -12.45 8.37 22.73
C ALA A 125 -12.53 6.82 22.86
N ASP A 126 -13.06 6.13 21.86
CA ASP A 126 -13.24 4.66 21.86
C ASP A 126 -11.99 3.89 21.43
N VAL A 127 -10.90 4.59 21.04
CA VAL A 127 -9.67 3.97 20.58
C VAL A 127 -8.73 3.69 21.75
N ARG A 128 -8.34 2.44 21.91
CA ARG A 128 -7.37 2.05 22.94
C ARG A 128 -5.96 2.45 22.56
N THR A 129 -5.34 3.27 23.37
CA THR A 129 -3.98 3.79 23.15
C THR A 129 -2.91 3.07 23.96
N GLN A 130 -3.31 2.19 24.92
CA GLN A 130 -2.41 1.48 25.82
C GLN A 130 -2.71 -0.03 25.88
N GLY A 131 -1.79 -0.77 26.48
CA GLY A 131 -1.91 -2.21 26.70
C GLY A 131 -1.67 -3.06 25.45
N PRO A 132 -1.79 -4.40 25.56
CA PRO A 132 -1.49 -5.34 24.48
C PRO A 132 -2.47 -5.26 23.31
N SER A 133 -3.67 -4.75 23.54
CA SER A 133 -4.72 -4.58 22.52
C SER A 133 -4.87 -3.13 22.07
N ARG A 134 -3.84 -2.29 22.22
CA ARG A 134 -3.87 -0.91 21.72
C ARG A 134 -4.08 -0.88 20.21
N GLU A 135 -4.87 0.07 19.77
CA GLU A 135 -5.29 0.22 18.37
C GLU A 135 -4.56 1.35 17.64
N LEU A 136 -3.87 2.22 18.40
CA LEU A 136 -3.13 3.37 17.85
C LEU A 136 -1.64 3.26 18.16
N TRP A 137 -0.82 3.30 17.10
CA TRP A 137 0.63 3.26 17.17
C TRP A 137 1.26 4.29 16.24
N ALA A 138 2.28 4.96 16.73
CA ALA A 138 3.21 5.69 15.89
C ALA A 138 4.64 5.38 16.36
N LEU A 139 5.47 4.87 15.46
CA LEU A 139 6.85 4.51 15.76
C LEU A 139 7.74 4.93 14.60
N ARG A 140 8.83 5.62 14.90
CA ARG A 140 9.92 5.86 13.98
C ARG A 140 11.23 5.52 14.67
N VAL A 141 11.98 4.58 14.10
CA VAL A 141 13.30 4.17 14.59
C VAL A 141 14.33 4.36 13.50
N THR A 142 15.52 4.84 13.86
CA THR A 142 16.66 4.94 12.95
C THR A 142 17.85 4.19 13.57
N GLY A 143 18.60 3.48 12.73
CA GLY A 143 19.77 2.72 13.19
C GLY A 143 20.47 2.04 12.01
N TRP A 144 21.65 1.50 12.30
CA TRP A 144 22.39 0.68 11.35
C TRP A 144 21.92 -0.77 11.46
N LEU A 145 21.49 -1.35 10.36
CA LEU A 145 21.09 -2.75 10.29
C LEU A 145 22.14 -3.55 9.52
N SER A 146 22.65 -4.61 10.13
CA SER A 146 23.41 -5.63 9.40
C SER A 146 22.50 -6.36 8.40
N PRO A 147 23.05 -7.08 7.41
CA PRO A 147 22.24 -7.88 6.48
C PRO A 147 21.31 -8.89 7.20
N ALA A 148 21.77 -9.50 8.29
CA ALA A 148 20.97 -10.43 9.08
C ALA A 148 19.80 -9.72 9.80
N GLN A 149 20.05 -8.55 10.39
CA GLN A 149 19.01 -7.74 11.03
C GLN A 149 17.99 -7.21 10.01
N LEU A 150 18.45 -6.82 8.81
CA LEU A 150 17.54 -6.40 7.74
C LEU A 150 16.67 -7.56 7.27
N ALA A 151 17.23 -8.77 7.12
CA ALA A 151 16.49 -9.98 6.80
C ALA A 151 15.43 -10.30 7.87
N GLU A 152 15.79 -10.16 9.17
CA GLU A 152 14.84 -10.32 10.26
C GLU A 152 13.71 -9.28 10.23
N ALA A 153 14.03 -8.01 10.02
CA ALA A 153 13.03 -6.95 9.87
C ALA A 153 12.04 -7.27 8.74
N ASN A 154 12.55 -7.72 7.59
CA ASN A 154 11.71 -8.12 6.46
C ASN A 154 10.81 -9.33 6.80
N ARG A 155 11.30 -10.34 7.54
CA ARG A 155 10.47 -11.46 8.00
C ARG A 155 9.31 -10.99 8.88
N ARG A 156 9.57 -10.08 9.84
CA ARG A 156 8.54 -9.52 10.73
C ARG A 156 7.52 -8.66 9.96
N ILE A 157 7.96 -7.83 9.02
CA ILE A 157 7.08 -7.05 8.15
C ILE A 157 6.18 -7.99 7.34
N ASN A 158 6.72 -9.06 6.76
CA ASN A 158 5.94 -10.06 6.04
C ASN A 158 4.92 -10.76 6.94
N ALA A 159 5.29 -11.10 8.18
CA ALA A 159 4.36 -11.66 9.16
C ALA A 159 3.21 -10.69 9.47
N LEU A 160 3.50 -9.40 9.69
CA LEU A 160 2.49 -8.37 9.88
C LEU A 160 1.60 -8.19 8.64
N HIS A 161 2.14 -8.31 7.43
CA HIS A 161 1.36 -8.23 6.20
C HIS A 161 0.31 -9.33 6.08
N HIS A 162 0.61 -10.53 6.61
CA HIS A 162 -0.30 -11.69 6.59
C HIS A 162 -1.22 -11.79 7.82
N LEU A 163 -0.94 -11.01 8.87
CA LEU A 163 -1.72 -11.04 10.11
C LEU A 163 -3.21 -10.62 9.94
N PRO A 164 -3.55 -9.54 9.18
CA PRO A 164 -4.95 -9.15 9.02
C PRO A 164 -5.76 -10.20 8.28
N GLY A 165 -6.76 -10.76 8.96
CA GLY A 165 -7.68 -11.75 8.40
C GLY A 165 -8.78 -11.16 7.53
N GLN A 166 -9.70 -12.03 7.12
CA GLN A 166 -10.96 -11.65 6.48
C GLN A 166 -11.90 -10.97 7.50
N ARG A 167 -12.92 -10.30 7.00
CA ARG A 167 -13.94 -9.66 7.84
C ARG A 167 -14.51 -10.66 8.85
N SER A 168 -14.49 -10.28 10.12
CA SER A 168 -15.03 -11.06 11.23
C SER A 168 -16.00 -10.22 12.07
N PRO A 169 -17.09 -10.80 12.63
CA PRO A 169 -18.02 -10.08 13.52
C PRO A 169 -17.34 -9.50 14.77
N LYS A 170 -16.26 -10.14 15.24
CA LYS A 170 -15.47 -9.71 16.41
C LYS A 170 -14.26 -8.82 16.03
N GLY A 171 -13.96 -8.68 14.75
CA GLY A 171 -12.80 -7.93 14.26
C GLY A 171 -13.15 -6.47 14.01
N LYS A 172 -12.25 -5.56 14.40
CA LYS A 172 -12.27 -4.16 13.97
C LYS A 172 -11.42 -3.98 12.72
N LEU A 173 -11.84 -3.11 11.80
CA LEU A 173 -11.03 -2.74 10.65
C LEU A 173 -9.88 -1.85 11.10
N ASN A 174 -8.65 -2.31 10.91
CA ASN A 174 -7.43 -1.57 11.23
C ASN A 174 -6.55 -1.43 9.98
N GLY A 175 -5.93 -0.29 9.80
CA GLY A 175 -4.93 -0.03 8.76
C GLY A 175 -3.52 -0.10 9.33
N LEU A 176 -2.63 -0.85 8.66
CA LEU A 176 -1.20 -0.88 8.97
C LEU A 176 -0.43 -0.28 7.79
N THR A 177 0.28 0.81 8.05
CA THR A 177 1.14 1.45 7.07
C THR A 177 2.59 1.34 7.53
N ILE A 178 3.40 0.58 6.80
CA ILE A 178 4.79 0.30 7.16
C ILE A 178 5.69 0.76 6.02
N LEU A 179 6.74 1.50 6.36
CA LEU A 179 7.78 1.93 5.44
C LEU A 179 9.15 1.63 6.04
N ILE A 180 9.98 0.89 5.29
CA ILE A 180 11.40 0.75 5.56
C ILE A 180 12.17 1.36 4.40
N THR A 181 13.17 2.19 4.72
CA THR A 181 13.94 2.89 3.70
C THR A 181 15.39 3.08 4.15
N PRO A 182 16.38 2.88 3.27
CA PRO A 182 17.76 3.20 3.58
C PRO A 182 17.91 4.73 3.69
N LEU A 183 18.58 5.18 4.75
CA LEU A 183 18.93 6.58 4.95
C LEU A 183 20.36 6.80 4.45
N GLY A 184 20.63 7.95 3.85
CA GLY A 184 22.00 8.32 3.44
C GLY A 184 22.45 7.84 2.06
N HIS A 185 21.55 7.41 1.17
CA HIS A 185 21.86 7.29 -0.25
C HIS A 185 22.09 8.68 -0.87
N ARG A 186 23.16 9.37 -0.42
CA ARG A 186 23.78 10.41 -1.26
C ARG A 186 24.37 9.67 -2.45
N GLY A 187 23.83 9.92 -3.65
CA GLY A 187 24.32 9.33 -4.88
C GLY A 187 25.85 9.33 -4.87
N ARG A 188 26.43 8.18 -5.13
CA ARG A 188 27.89 8.02 -5.27
C ARG A 188 28.36 9.07 -6.27
N LYS A 189 28.88 10.21 -5.80
CA LYS A 189 29.65 11.12 -6.65
C LYS A 189 30.72 10.23 -7.27
N LYS A 190 30.73 10.09 -8.62
CA LYS A 190 31.82 9.45 -9.35
C LYS A 190 33.11 10.04 -8.78
N GLN A 191 33.89 9.24 -8.06
CA GLN A 191 35.24 9.59 -7.68
C GLN A 191 35.98 9.88 -8.97
N ARG A 192 36.20 11.17 -9.25
CA ARG A 192 37.11 11.56 -10.33
C ARG A 192 38.42 10.85 -9.99
N ARG A 193 38.81 9.90 -10.85
CA ARG A 193 40.14 9.30 -10.83
C ARG A 193 41.12 10.48 -10.77
N ALA A 194 41.84 10.60 -9.66
CA ALA A 194 42.98 11.49 -9.55
C ALA A 194 43.97 11.07 -10.65
N ARG A 195 44.18 11.96 -11.59
CA ARG A 195 45.26 11.79 -12.56
C ARG A 195 46.54 11.69 -11.76
N SER A 196 47.26 10.57 -11.87
CA SER A 196 48.63 10.43 -11.42
C SER A 196 49.47 11.55 -12.06
N PRO A 197 50.32 12.25 -11.29
CA PRO A 197 51.26 13.21 -11.89
C PRO A 197 52.27 12.45 -12.74
N ARG A 198 52.43 12.89 -13.98
CA ARG A 198 53.56 12.50 -14.86
C ARG A 198 54.84 12.69 -14.09
N ARG A 199 55.63 11.63 -13.95
CA ARG A 199 57.05 11.76 -13.63
C ARG A 199 57.73 12.43 -14.82
N GLU A 200 58.17 13.64 -14.64
CA GLU A 200 59.19 14.26 -15.52
C GLU A 200 60.52 13.54 -15.23
N ASN A 201 61.04 12.90 -16.26
CA ASN A 201 62.44 12.49 -16.31
C ASN A 201 63.24 13.76 -16.59
N VAL A 202 64.15 14.13 -15.71
CA VAL A 202 65.24 15.07 -15.95
C VAL A 202 66.50 14.23 -16.09
N GLU A 203 67.19 14.45 -17.23
CA GLU A 203 68.52 13.94 -17.52
C GLU A 203 69.56 14.41 -16.50
#